data_3e6b2793d7c0c7294b9d244fa761700c
#
_entry.id   3e6b2793d7c0c7294b9d244fa761700c
#
_cell.length_a   1.000
_cell.length_b   1.000
_cell.length_c   1.000
_cell.angle_alpha   90.00
_cell.angle_beta   90.00
_cell.angle_gamma   90.00
#
_symmetry.space_group_name_H-M   'P 1'
#
loop_
_entity.id
_entity.type
_entity.pdbx_description
1 polymer ?
#
loop_
_entity_poly.entity_id
_entity_poly.type
_entity_poly.pdbx_seq_one_letter_code
_entity_poly.pdbx_strand_id
1 'polypeptide(L)'
;LPQDKRDKERLRYTHAPWVLVVVARIDAAHAKIPAQEQLLSAGCVAYNLLLGAQALGFGAQWLTGWAAYDARVAALLGLAADERVIGFVHIGSVTSETAARARPARAAKVSAWTG
;
A
#
# COMPACT_ATOMS: atom_id res chain seq x y z
N LEU A 1 7.65 -17.34 14.98
CA LEU A 1 8.33 -16.04 15.04
C LEU A 1 8.86 -15.78 16.44
N PRO A 2 10.09 -15.27 16.62
CA PRO A 2 10.61 -14.78 17.88
C PRO A 2 9.69 -13.74 18.52
N GLN A 3 9.71 -13.63 19.85
CA GLN A 3 8.77 -12.76 20.58
C GLN A 3 8.91 -11.29 20.20
N ASP A 4 10.13 -10.80 20.03
CA ASP A 4 10.44 -9.44 19.58
C ASP A 4 9.80 -9.10 18.22
N LYS A 5 9.79 -10.07 17.29
CA LYS A 5 9.13 -9.92 16.00
C LYS A 5 7.61 -9.91 16.10
N ARG A 6 7.04 -10.72 17.01
CA ARG A 6 5.60 -10.71 17.27
C ARG A 6 5.15 -9.38 17.84
N ASP A 7 5.90 -8.86 18.81
CA ASP A 7 5.57 -7.58 19.44
C ASP A 7 5.67 -6.42 18.45
N LYS A 8 6.69 -6.43 17.58
CA LYS A 8 6.82 -5.47 16.49
C LYS A 8 5.63 -5.52 15.53
N GLU A 9 5.18 -6.72 15.13
CA GLU A 9 4.02 -6.87 14.25
C GLU A 9 2.71 -6.43 14.92
N ARG A 10 2.53 -6.69 16.21
CA ARG A 10 1.36 -6.23 16.98
C ARG A 10 1.29 -4.70 17.04
N LEU A 11 2.43 -4.04 17.19
CA LEU A 11 2.52 -2.59 17.30
C LEU A 11 2.48 -1.87 15.95
N ARG A 12 2.69 -2.58 14.85
CA ARG A 12 2.81 -2.01 13.50
C ARG A 12 1.66 -1.05 13.15
N TYR A 13 0.44 -1.39 13.53
CA TYR A 13 -0.76 -0.64 13.20
C TYR A 13 -1.17 0.38 14.28
N THR A 14 -0.35 0.57 15.30
CA THR A 14 -0.61 1.50 16.41
C THR A 14 0.28 2.74 16.38
N HIS A 15 1.30 2.77 15.53
CA HIS A 15 2.26 3.88 15.49
C HIS A 15 1.72 5.14 14.81
N ALA A 16 0.90 4.98 13.80
CA ALA A 16 0.27 6.11 13.11
C ALA A 16 -1.16 6.33 13.64
N PRO A 17 -1.61 7.59 13.78
CA PRO A 17 -2.98 7.88 14.24
C PRO A 17 -4.03 7.44 13.23
N TRP A 18 -3.69 7.39 11.94
CA TRP A 18 -4.57 6.96 10.86
C TRP A 18 -3.93 5.83 10.07
N VAL A 19 -4.72 4.79 9.84
CA VAL A 19 -4.38 3.68 8.94
C VAL A 19 -5.55 3.51 7.98
N LEU A 20 -5.34 3.88 6.73
CA LEU A 20 -6.34 3.71 5.67
C LEU A 20 -6.09 2.37 4.98
N VAL A 21 -7.13 1.54 4.91
CA VAL A 21 -7.09 0.29 4.18
C VAL A 21 -7.58 0.54 2.76
N VAL A 22 -6.70 0.38 1.79
CA VAL A 22 -7.08 0.46 0.37
C VAL A 22 -7.50 -0.92 -0.09
N VAL A 23 -8.74 -1.03 -0.56
CA VAL A 23 -9.35 -2.29 -1.01
C VAL A 23 -9.67 -2.18 -2.50
N ALA A 24 -9.27 -3.17 -3.27
CA ALA A 24 -9.69 -3.32 -4.66
C ALA A 24 -10.84 -4.32 -4.75
N ARG A 25 -11.89 -3.95 -5.45
CA ARG A 25 -12.91 -4.87 -5.94
C ARG A 25 -12.56 -5.26 -7.36
N ILE A 26 -12.38 -6.54 -7.61
CA ILE A 26 -11.96 -7.07 -8.90
C ILE A 26 -13.12 -7.84 -9.54
N ASP A 27 -13.60 -7.32 -10.65
CA ASP A 27 -14.51 -8.05 -11.53
C ASP A 27 -13.71 -8.80 -12.61
N ALA A 28 -13.41 -10.06 -12.34
CA ALA A 28 -12.66 -10.90 -13.27
C ALA A 28 -13.40 -11.19 -14.59
N ALA A 29 -14.73 -11.02 -14.61
CA ALA A 29 -15.57 -11.23 -15.78
C ALA A 29 -15.84 -9.94 -16.56
N HIS A 30 -15.26 -8.81 -16.18
CA HIS A 30 -15.48 -7.53 -16.85
C HIS A 30 -15.09 -7.58 -18.32
N ALA A 31 -16.04 -7.21 -19.22
CA ALA A 31 -15.89 -7.43 -20.66
C ALA A 31 -14.76 -6.62 -21.33
N LYS A 32 -14.36 -5.48 -20.73
CA LYS A 32 -13.40 -4.56 -21.34
C LYS A 32 -12.15 -4.29 -20.50
N ILE A 33 -12.25 -4.39 -19.17
CA ILE A 33 -11.16 -4.01 -18.26
C ILE A 33 -10.61 -5.24 -17.59
N PRO A 34 -9.41 -5.70 -17.97
CA PRO A 34 -8.77 -6.85 -17.35
C PRO A 34 -8.54 -6.65 -15.84
N ALA A 35 -8.54 -7.73 -15.07
CA ALA A 35 -8.28 -7.70 -13.63
C ALA A 35 -6.97 -6.99 -13.26
N GLN A 36 -5.94 -7.12 -14.09
CA GLN A 36 -4.65 -6.44 -13.91
C GLN A 36 -4.80 -4.91 -13.93
N GLU A 37 -5.56 -4.36 -14.86
CA GLU A 37 -5.76 -2.91 -14.97
C GLU A 37 -6.58 -2.38 -13.78
N GLN A 38 -7.59 -3.15 -13.34
CA GLN A 38 -8.35 -2.82 -12.13
C GLN A 38 -7.43 -2.78 -10.89
N LEU A 39 -6.51 -3.74 -10.77
CA LEU A 39 -5.54 -3.80 -9.69
C LEU A 39 -4.57 -2.61 -9.74
N LEU A 40 -4.04 -2.30 -10.91
CA LEU A 40 -3.12 -1.16 -11.10
C LEU A 40 -3.82 0.17 -10.76
N SER A 41 -5.09 0.33 -11.15
CA SER A 41 -5.91 1.49 -10.80
C SER A 41 -6.05 1.65 -9.28
N ALA A 42 -6.32 0.56 -8.55
CA ALA A 42 -6.39 0.58 -7.09
C ALA A 42 -5.01 0.91 -6.45
N GLY A 43 -3.92 0.45 -7.04
CA GLY A 43 -2.57 0.84 -6.64
C GLY A 43 -2.32 2.34 -6.80
N CYS A 44 -2.84 2.95 -7.86
CA CYS A 44 -2.77 4.40 -8.06
C CYS A 44 -3.52 5.17 -6.96
N VAL A 45 -4.66 4.65 -6.48
CA VAL A 45 -5.38 5.24 -5.34
C VAL A 45 -4.51 5.26 -4.10
N ALA A 46 -3.86 4.14 -3.77
CA ALA A 46 -2.95 4.07 -2.62
C ALA A 46 -1.79 5.07 -2.76
N TYR A 47 -1.21 5.18 -3.94
CA TYR A 47 -0.13 6.13 -4.19
C TYR A 47 -0.59 7.59 -4.09
N ASN A 48 -1.77 7.91 -4.61
CA ASN A 48 -2.36 9.25 -4.49
C ASN A 48 -2.65 9.63 -3.04
N LEU A 49 -3.09 8.69 -2.20
CA LEU A 49 -3.24 8.92 -0.76
C LEU A 49 -1.90 9.26 -0.11
N LEU A 50 -0.84 8.55 -0.49
CA LEU A 50 0.52 8.81 -0.02
C LEU A 50 0.97 10.23 -0.39
N LEU A 51 0.84 10.61 -1.65
CA LEU A 51 1.21 11.94 -2.16
C LEU A 51 0.34 13.04 -1.56
N GLY A 52 -0.97 12.81 -1.45
CA GLY A 52 -1.91 13.77 -0.88
C GLY A 52 -1.61 14.08 0.58
N ALA A 53 -1.32 13.06 1.38
CA ALA A 53 -0.91 13.24 2.77
C ALA A 53 0.37 14.07 2.88
N GLN A 54 1.38 13.77 2.06
CA GLN A 54 2.63 14.52 2.03
C GLN A 54 2.43 15.97 1.57
N ALA A 55 1.58 16.22 0.57
CA ALA A 55 1.24 17.55 0.10
C ALA A 55 0.55 18.40 1.19
N LEU A 56 -0.18 17.75 2.10
CA LEU A 56 -0.81 18.39 3.25
C LEU A 56 0.13 18.53 4.47
N GLY A 57 1.39 18.16 4.35
CA GLY A 57 2.40 18.29 5.39
C GLY A 57 2.48 17.11 6.37
N PHE A 58 1.80 16.00 6.08
CA PHE A 58 1.87 14.78 6.90
C PHE A 58 2.94 13.81 6.38
N GLY A 59 3.41 12.91 7.26
CA GLY A 59 4.13 11.73 6.85
C GLY A 59 3.16 10.64 6.44
N ALA A 60 3.55 9.84 5.46
CA ALA A 60 2.74 8.72 5.01
C ALA A 60 3.60 7.55 4.55
N GLN A 61 3.11 6.33 4.76
CA GLN A 61 3.78 5.11 4.34
C GLN A 61 2.76 4.09 3.87
N TRP A 62 2.99 3.52 2.70
CA TRP A 62 2.19 2.41 2.17
C TRP A 62 2.88 1.09 2.51
N LEU A 63 2.20 0.27 3.28
CA LEU A 63 2.66 -1.05 3.70
C LEU A 63 1.66 -2.14 3.31
N THR A 64 2.16 -3.35 3.14
CA THR A 64 1.34 -4.56 2.99
C THR A 64 1.62 -5.53 4.14
N GLY A 65 2.71 -6.27 4.11
CA GLY A 65 3.01 -7.31 5.08
C GLY A 65 2.04 -8.49 4.99
N TRP A 66 2.11 -9.38 5.96
CA TRP A 66 1.28 -10.59 6.01
C TRP A 66 -0.22 -10.29 6.08
N ALA A 67 -0.59 -9.22 6.77
CA ALA A 67 -2.00 -8.87 7.02
C ALA A 67 -2.77 -8.55 5.73
N ALA A 68 -2.09 -8.06 4.69
CA ALA A 68 -2.72 -7.78 3.40
C ALA A 68 -3.17 -9.05 2.65
N TYR A 69 -2.64 -10.22 3.04
CA TYR A 69 -2.87 -11.50 2.36
C TYR A 69 -3.55 -12.55 3.25
N ASP A 70 -3.83 -12.22 4.51
CA ASP A 70 -4.42 -13.16 5.47
C ASP A 70 -5.95 -13.12 5.39
N ALA A 71 -6.56 -14.28 5.18
CA ALA A 71 -8.01 -14.41 5.06
C ALA A 71 -8.78 -14.01 6.33
N ARG A 72 -8.17 -14.17 7.52
CA ARG A 72 -8.78 -13.76 8.79
C ARG A 72 -8.85 -12.25 8.91
N VAL A 73 -7.81 -11.55 8.39
CA VAL A 73 -7.81 -10.09 8.32
C VAL A 73 -8.86 -9.61 7.31
N ALA A 74 -8.97 -10.25 6.16
CA ALA A 74 -10.02 -9.94 5.19
C ALA A 74 -11.43 -10.11 5.81
N ALA A 75 -11.66 -11.19 6.55
CA ALA A 75 -12.91 -11.42 7.25
C ALA A 75 -13.17 -10.36 8.35
N LEU A 76 -12.15 -10.00 9.11
CA LEU A 76 -12.25 -8.93 10.14
C LEU A 76 -12.62 -7.59 9.52
N LEU A 77 -12.10 -7.28 8.34
CA LEU A 77 -12.40 -6.06 7.58
C LEU A 77 -13.76 -6.13 6.86
N GLY A 78 -14.43 -7.27 6.87
CA GLY A 78 -15.72 -7.47 6.19
C GLY A 78 -15.62 -7.49 4.68
N LEU A 79 -14.48 -7.93 4.11
CA LEU A 79 -14.29 -7.96 2.67
C LEU A 79 -15.12 -9.04 1.99
N ALA A 80 -15.67 -8.72 0.83
CA ALA A 80 -16.33 -9.68 -0.06
C ALA A 80 -15.29 -10.56 -0.79
N ALA A 81 -15.74 -11.64 -1.43
CA ALA A 81 -14.87 -12.58 -2.12
C ALA A 81 -14.11 -11.98 -3.30
N ASP A 82 -14.68 -10.94 -3.93
CA ASP A 82 -14.08 -10.19 -5.05
C ASP A 82 -13.23 -8.98 -4.57
N GLU A 83 -13.14 -8.78 -3.25
CA GLU A 83 -12.39 -7.70 -2.64
C GLU A 83 -11.07 -8.19 -2.04
N ARG A 84 -10.02 -7.39 -2.17
CA ARG A 84 -8.72 -7.66 -1.56
C ARG A 84 -8.01 -6.39 -1.14
N VAL A 85 -7.21 -6.51 -0.09
CA VAL A 85 -6.37 -5.42 0.41
C VAL A 85 -5.24 -5.13 -0.59
N ILE A 86 -5.10 -3.87 -0.99
CA ILE A 86 -3.98 -3.37 -1.78
C ILE A 86 -2.85 -2.90 -0.87
N GLY A 87 -3.19 -2.38 0.27
CA GLY A 87 -2.24 -1.96 1.28
C GLY A 87 -2.89 -1.17 2.40
N PHE A 88 -2.05 -0.89 3.37
CA PHE A 88 -2.36 -0.06 4.52
C PHE A 88 -1.56 1.23 4.40
N VAL A 89 -2.22 2.37 4.27
CA VAL A 89 -1.58 3.67 4.21
C VAL A 89 -1.62 4.28 5.60
N HIS A 90 -0.45 4.36 6.22
CA HIS A 90 -0.25 4.94 7.55
C HIS A 90 0.01 6.43 7.40
N ILE A 91 -0.74 7.27 8.10
CA ILE A 91 -0.64 8.73 8.02
C ILE A 91 -0.51 9.31 9.41
N GLY A 92 0.41 10.25 9.59
CA GLY A 92 0.63 10.94 10.85
C GLY A 92 1.60 12.10 10.72
N SER A 93 1.81 12.82 11.82
CA SER A 93 2.81 13.88 11.87
C SER A 93 4.21 13.30 11.84
N VAL A 94 5.12 13.95 11.08
CA VAL A 94 6.53 13.56 11.01
C VAL A 94 7.23 14.07 12.27
N THR A 95 7.90 13.16 12.98
CA THR A 95 8.66 13.45 14.21
C THR A 95 10.17 13.48 13.99
N SER A 96 10.64 12.93 12.87
CA SER A 96 12.04 12.90 12.48
C SER A 96 12.16 12.82 10.95
N GLU A 97 13.26 13.35 10.40
CA GLU A 97 13.55 13.22 8.99
C GLU A 97 13.82 11.76 8.63
N THR A 98 13.24 11.32 7.51
CA THR A 98 13.52 10.01 6.95
C THR A 98 14.68 10.14 5.95
N ALA A 99 15.73 9.35 6.14
CA ALA A 99 16.83 9.29 5.19
C ALA A 99 16.36 8.91 3.78
N ALA A 100 16.90 9.60 2.79
CA ALA A 100 16.64 9.28 1.39
C ALA A 100 17.11 7.84 1.07
N ARG A 101 16.24 7.05 0.49
CA ARG A 101 16.60 5.71 0.01
C ARG A 101 17.35 5.81 -1.30
N ALA A 102 18.43 5.03 -1.45
CA ALA A 102 19.17 4.94 -2.70
C ALA A 102 18.24 4.54 -3.87
N ARG A 103 18.40 5.22 -4.98
CA ARG A 103 17.66 4.95 -6.23
C ARG A 103 18.65 4.51 -7.31
N PRO A 104 18.25 3.62 -8.22
CA PRO A 104 19.08 3.29 -9.37
C PRO A 104 19.28 4.52 -10.25
N ALA A 105 20.41 4.59 -10.94
CA ALA A 105 20.67 5.63 -11.93
C ALA A 105 19.60 5.58 -13.03
N ARG A 106 19.13 6.76 -13.47
CA ARG A 106 18.10 6.86 -14.51
C ARG A 106 18.49 6.12 -15.77
N ALA A 107 19.73 6.28 -16.23
CA ALA A 107 20.25 5.62 -17.44
C ALA A 107 20.20 4.09 -17.40
N ALA A 108 20.20 3.49 -16.19
CA ALA A 108 20.08 2.04 -16.01
C ALA A 108 18.63 1.53 -16.12
N LYS A 109 17.63 2.44 -16.14
CA LYS A 109 16.20 2.07 -16.07
C LYS A 109 15.37 2.68 -17.18
N VAL A 110 15.87 3.72 -17.84
CA VAL A 110 15.14 4.45 -18.89
C VAL A 110 15.98 4.49 -20.13
N SER A 111 15.41 4.06 -21.24
CA SER A 111 16.01 4.14 -22.58
C SER A 111 14.98 4.69 -23.56
N ALA A 112 15.47 5.31 -24.63
CA ALA A 112 14.63 5.65 -25.76
C ALA A 112 14.40 4.39 -26.62
N TRP A 113 13.17 4.20 -27.04
CA TRP A 113 12.88 3.17 -28.03
C TRP A 113 13.17 3.73 -29.44
N THR A 114 14.02 3.06 -30.18
CA THR A 114 14.48 3.54 -31.50
C THR A 114 13.96 2.71 -32.67
N GLY A 115 13.06 1.74 -32.42
CA GLY A 115 12.50 0.85 -33.46
C GLY A 115 13.00 -0.56 -33.36
#